data_c6e51630728c2d42e3e9341af51094a3
#
_entry.id   c6e51630728c2d42e3e9341af51094a3
#
_cell.length_a   1.000
_cell.length_b   1.000
_cell.length_c   1.000
_cell.angle_alpha   90.00
_cell.angle_beta   90.00
_cell.angle_gamma   90.00
#
_symmetry.space_group_name_H-M   'P 1'
#
loop_
_entity.id
_entity.type
_entity.pdbx_description
1 polymer ?
#
loop_
_entity_poly.entity_id
_entity_poly.type
_entity_poly.pdbx_seq_one_letter_code
_entity_poly.pdbx_strand_id
1 'polypeptide(L)'
;MYISYIILLFQVFYCVWLNQRILVAAMEPQVKKLRGGAKERELKKRKPPAPRASNSGLATELLNLWAHGELSAIAVQKLAHLAYLDGANHPELVSLSSVGTFGANPSNCHRDILVKFCGDITIADSFSVSVPCVDPKTSKVEEEDMDIFLPHLMFASLADHGQFNDTFGISKLGEFWQAVEATGDDRLVGHPCTEKPGWQDVTVPVFIHGDGVEFQDRDSILVFSWGSVLCSRSSQDSSLMIANFPKSCTDERTWDSVMKWVRWSFEALQQGKHPSCDPDGVPFSPDSRFYAASGSLLHEKGYTATVWCLEGDHEYFSNVLKLPHWSCHKMCWECDADRTVPCKTWKNLKPGTQQWICKDSAAALAEPSSNHEFFKIPGVSSKMVVHDLLHVLFTKGILSHFLGGILHYMCWYDGAGKRQVVKPDDRLAIVFAKVQEFYKANNTPTRLTNLRVSMFTSADKPHRDHPTLSCKAAESKHLLPALTSVCKQVLKGRNGKQHEKHMVRGLDALTELVTLFDDADIVLTEEEFHRAQVLRDEFFTVYDKLNEWAVNSGSQSFHIVQKFHMFFHLVENSRHFNPRFAWCFKAEDYVGKISKLANSVSNGTKSTKLSQKVALKYRHMLHLRLSRHNIND
;
A
#
# COMPACT_ATOMS: atom_id res chain seq x y z
N MET A 1 16.11 11.95 46.11
CA MET A 1 14.72 12.34 45.75
C MET A 1 14.23 11.80 44.41
N TYR A 2 15.07 11.69 43.38
CA TYR A 2 14.70 11.15 42.05
C TYR A 2 14.47 9.63 42.04
N ILE A 3 15.24 8.86 42.80
CA ILE A 3 15.13 7.38 42.81
C ILE A 3 13.83 6.92 43.50
N SER A 4 13.35 7.66 44.51
CA SER A 4 12.07 7.34 45.19
C SER A 4 10.85 7.59 44.29
N TYR A 5 10.93 8.51 43.33
CA TYR A 5 9.84 8.80 42.39
C TYR A 5 9.72 7.72 41.29
N ILE A 6 10.86 7.18 40.85
CA ILE A 6 10.90 6.09 39.87
C ILE A 6 10.36 4.77 40.46
N ILE A 7 10.69 4.50 41.73
CA ILE A 7 10.15 3.30 42.42
C ILE A 7 8.65 3.41 42.64
N LEU A 8 8.12 4.61 42.94
CA LEU A 8 6.68 4.84 43.08
C LEU A 8 5.93 4.69 41.76
N LEU A 9 6.49 5.13 40.65
CA LEU A 9 5.94 4.92 39.30
C LEU A 9 5.94 3.45 38.90
N PHE A 10 6.99 2.69 39.21
CA PHE A 10 7.03 1.25 38.98
C PHE A 10 6.01 0.49 39.82
N GLN A 11 5.80 0.90 41.07
CA GLN A 11 4.77 0.28 41.93
C GLN A 11 3.35 0.59 41.44
N VAL A 12 3.07 1.79 40.95
CA VAL A 12 1.78 2.15 40.36
C VAL A 12 1.53 1.40 39.04
N PHE A 13 2.54 1.28 38.18
CA PHE A 13 2.44 0.49 36.95
C PHE A 13 2.26 -1.01 37.22
N TYR A 14 2.97 -1.54 38.21
CA TYR A 14 2.83 -2.95 38.61
C TYR A 14 1.47 -3.24 39.23
N CYS A 15 0.94 -2.31 40.05
CA CYS A 15 -0.42 -2.44 40.62
C CYS A 15 -1.51 -2.31 39.56
N VAL A 16 -1.36 -1.47 38.53
CA VAL A 16 -2.32 -1.37 37.42
C VAL A 16 -2.28 -2.62 36.56
N TRP A 17 -1.08 -3.17 36.27
CA TRP A 17 -0.92 -4.41 35.54
C TRP A 17 -1.45 -5.63 36.30
N LEU A 18 -1.20 -5.70 37.63
CA LEU A 18 -1.72 -6.76 38.50
C LEU A 18 -3.24 -6.67 38.65
N ASN A 19 -3.79 -5.45 38.76
CA ASN A 19 -5.24 -5.24 38.82
C ASN A 19 -5.95 -5.61 37.51
N GLN A 20 -5.32 -5.38 36.34
CA GLN A 20 -5.89 -5.88 35.06
C GLN A 20 -5.90 -7.40 34.98
N ARG A 21 -4.84 -8.10 35.43
CA ARG A 21 -4.85 -9.58 35.50
C ARG A 21 -5.81 -10.14 36.56
N ILE A 22 -5.96 -9.47 37.70
CA ILE A 22 -6.91 -9.84 38.74
C ILE A 22 -8.34 -9.60 38.26
N LEU A 23 -8.63 -8.54 37.50
CA LEU A 23 -9.96 -8.32 36.93
C LEU A 23 -10.30 -9.38 35.87
N VAL A 24 -9.36 -9.78 35.03
CA VAL A 24 -9.56 -10.85 34.04
C VAL A 24 -9.76 -12.20 34.73
N ALA A 25 -8.96 -12.52 35.76
CA ALA A 25 -9.11 -13.74 36.56
C ALA A 25 -10.38 -13.75 37.44
N ALA A 26 -10.84 -12.56 37.88
CA ALA A 26 -12.07 -12.44 38.66
C ALA A 26 -13.35 -12.45 37.80
N MET A 27 -13.27 -12.17 36.52
CA MET A 27 -14.40 -12.25 35.58
C MET A 27 -14.65 -13.67 35.08
N GLU A 28 -13.64 -14.55 35.05
CA GLU A 28 -13.83 -15.96 34.65
C GLU A 28 -14.82 -16.75 35.54
N PRO A 29 -14.84 -16.60 36.89
CA PRO A 29 -15.86 -17.29 37.73
C PRO A 29 -17.28 -16.74 37.57
N GLN A 30 -17.43 -15.45 37.19
CA GLN A 30 -18.76 -14.85 36.99
C GLN A 30 -19.38 -15.27 35.66
N VAL A 31 -18.59 -15.49 34.61
CA VAL A 31 -19.07 -16.01 33.32
C VAL A 31 -19.52 -17.48 33.46
N LYS A 32 -18.84 -18.27 34.29
CA LYS A 32 -19.30 -19.65 34.62
C LYS A 32 -20.59 -19.69 35.45
N LYS A 33 -20.83 -18.71 36.33
CA LYS A 33 -22.09 -18.60 37.10
C LYS A 33 -23.28 -18.15 36.26
N LEU A 34 -23.05 -17.35 35.19
CA LEU A 34 -24.11 -16.92 34.27
C LEU A 34 -24.57 -18.03 33.30
N ARG A 35 -23.76 -19.07 33.06
CA ARG A 35 -24.15 -20.22 32.23
C ARG A 35 -25.00 -21.28 32.93
N GLY A 36 -25.09 -21.29 34.25
CA GLY A 36 -25.87 -22.24 35.04
C GLY A 36 -27.30 -21.82 35.35
N GLY A 37 -27.74 -20.63 35.01
CA GLY A 37 -29.03 -20.07 35.40
C GLY A 37 -29.99 -19.66 34.27
N ALA A 38 -29.73 -20.07 33.03
CA ALA A 38 -30.54 -19.67 31.87
C ALA A 38 -31.51 -20.79 31.42
N LYS A 39 -32.27 -21.35 32.33
CA LYS A 39 -33.56 -21.97 32.02
C LYS A 39 -34.66 -21.12 32.67
N GLU A 40 -35.57 -20.66 31.81
CA GLU A 40 -36.79 -19.93 32.17
C GLU A 40 -36.59 -18.49 32.66
N ARG A 41 -36.21 -17.58 31.74
CA ARG A 41 -36.75 -16.21 31.74
C ARG A 41 -37.32 -15.94 30.37
N GLU A 42 -38.64 -15.74 30.34
CA GLU A 42 -39.38 -15.23 29.17
C GLU A 42 -38.59 -14.16 28.44
N LEU A 43 -38.49 -14.31 27.12
CA LEU A 43 -38.09 -13.27 26.19
C LEU A 43 -39.00 -12.05 26.37
N LYS A 44 -38.74 -11.19 27.36
CA LYS A 44 -39.24 -9.85 27.35
C LYS A 44 -38.76 -9.24 26.05
N LYS A 45 -39.68 -8.99 25.11
CA LYS A 45 -39.46 -8.28 23.86
C LYS A 45 -38.60 -7.07 24.16
N ARG A 46 -37.31 -7.12 23.79
CA ARG A 46 -36.45 -5.94 23.83
C ARG A 46 -37.14 -4.92 22.97
N LYS A 47 -37.45 -3.75 23.53
CA LYS A 47 -37.85 -2.60 22.75
C LYS A 47 -36.77 -2.42 21.66
N PRO A 48 -37.14 -2.20 20.40
CA PRO A 48 -36.15 -1.84 19.39
C PRO A 48 -35.31 -0.70 19.96
N PRO A 49 -33.98 -0.70 19.78
CA PRO A 49 -33.16 0.40 20.20
C PRO A 49 -33.76 1.68 19.64
N ALA A 50 -33.85 2.72 20.46
CA ALA A 50 -34.28 4.03 20.00
C ALA A 50 -33.43 4.40 18.77
N PRO A 51 -34.02 5.05 17.74
CA PRO A 51 -33.25 5.47 16.58
C PRO A 51 -32.01 6.19 17.09
N ARG A 52 -30.82 5.69 16.73
CA ARG A 52 -29.54 6.30 17.11
C ARG A 52 -29.60 7.74 16.62
N ALA A 53 -29.45 8.69 17.53
CA ALA A 53 -29.28 10.10 17.16
C ALA A 53 -28.17 10.16 16.09
N SER A 54 -28.36 10.93 15.05
CA SER A 54 -27.36 11.14 14.00
C SER A 54 -26.03 11.51 14.66
N ASN A 55 -24.93 10.87 14.28
CA ASN A 55 -23.62 11.18 14.87
C ASN A 55 -23.23 12.63 14.54
N SER A 56 -22.54 13.32 15.44
CA SER A 56 -22.03 14.65 15.17
C SER A 56 -20.86 14.58 14.17
N GLY A 57 -20.97 15.28 13.04
CA GLY A 57 -19.86 15.36 12.07
C GLY A 57 -18.56 15.85 12.69
N LEU A 58 -18.61 16.88 13.57
CA LEU A 58 -17.41 17.39 14.26
C LEU A 58 -16.85 16.39 15.27
N ALA A 59 -17.69 15.72 16.07
CA ALA A 59 -17.22 14.71 17.01
C ALA A 59 -16.59 13.53 16.28
N THR A 60 -17.19 13.10 15.18
CA THR A 60 -16.66 12.03 14.32
C THR A 60 -15.29 12.40 13.77
N GLU A 61 -15.13 13.61 13.23
CA GLU A 61 -13.86 14.06 12.68
C GLU A 61 -12.78 14.16 13.77
N LEU A 62 -13.09 14.73 14.93
CA LEU A 62 -12.15 14.81 16.05
C LEU A 62 -11.69 13.43 16.53
N LEU A 63 -12.59 12.45 16.58
CA LEU A 63 -12.27 11.08 16.94
C LEU A 63 -11.44 10.40 15.86
N ASN A 64 -11.71 10.65 14.58
CA ASN A 64 -10.90 10.16 13.47
C ASN A 64 -9.46 10.72 13.54
N LEU A 65 -9.29 12.02 13.71
CA LEU A 65 -7.98 12.65 13.84
C LEU A 65 -7.19 12.10 15.03
N TRP A 66 -7.88 11.82 16.16
CA TRP A 66 -7.26 11.15 17.30
C TRP A 66 -6.86 9.71 16.99
N ALA A 67 -7.75 8.96 16.39
CA ALA A 67 -7.52 7.55 16.06
C ALA A 67 -6.35 7.39 15.08
N HIS A 68 -6.21 8.32 14.13
CA HIS A 68 -5.10 8.36 13.17
C HIS A 68 -3.78 8.94 13.73
N GLY A 69 -3.78 9.39 14.99
CA GLY A 69 -2.59 9.94 15.62
C GLY A 69 -2.25 11.38 15.22
N GLU A 70 -3.15 12.06 14.52
CA GLU A 70 -2.98 13.46 14.12
C GLU A 70 -3.25 14.43 15.25
N LEU A 71 -4.19 14.09 16.14
CA LEU A 71 -4.47 14.84 17.36
C LEU A 71 -4.25 13.97 18.61
N SER A 72 -3.69 14.57 19.66
CA SER A 72 -3.66 13.93 20.97
C SER A 72 -5.04 13.93 21.63
N ALA A 73 -5.31 12.98 22.53
CA ALA A 73 -6.58 12.92 23.28
C ALA A 73 -6.90 14.23 24.02
N ILE A 74 -5.86 14.91 24.52
CA ILE A 74 -5.97 16.21 25.17
C ILE A 74 -6.40 17.29 24.17
N ALA A 75 -5.81 17.30 22.98
CA ALA A 75 -6.17 18.26 21.93
C ALA A 75 -7.62 18.06 21.46
N VAL A 76 -8.05 16.82 21.30
CA VAL A 76 -9.45 16.47 20.95
C VAL A 76 -10.41 16.96 22.00
N GLN A 77 -10.14 16.69 23.29
CA GLN A 77 -10.96 17.19 24.39
C GLN A 77 -11.04 18.71 24.38
N LYS A 78 -9.90 19.40 24.23
CA LYS A 78 -9.84 20.86 24.21
C LYS A 78 -10.67 21.45 23.07
N LEU A 79 -10.54 20.92 21.86
CA LEU A 79 -11.30 21.39 20.70
C LEU A 79 -12.80 21.14 20.87
N ALA A 80 -13.20 19.96 21.34
CA ALA A 80 -14.59 19.64 21.64
C ALA A 80 -15.16 20.57 22.73
N HIS A 81 -14.35 20.90 23.75
CA HIS A 81 -14.77 21.81 24.83
C HIS A 81 -14.94 23.25 24.32
N LEU A 82 -14.03 23.75 23.49
CA LEU A 82 -14.17 25.06 22.87
C LEU A 82 -15.43 25.14 22.01
N ALA A 83 -15.68 24.12 21.17
CA ALA A 83 -16.90 24.07 20.36
C ALA A 83 -18.18 24.04 21.23
N TYR A 84 -18.15 23.34 22.37
CA TYR A 84 -19.25 23.35 23.35
C TYR A 84 -19.48 24.75 23.93
N LEU A 85 -18.42 25.47 24.31
CA LEU A 85 -18.51 26.84 24.80
C LEU A 85 -19.05 27.83 23.75
N ASP A 86 -18.75 27.57 22.47
CA ASP A 86 -19.27 28.35 21.34
C ASP A 86 -20.73 27.98 20.98
N GLY A 87 -21.38 27.11 21.77
CA GLY A 87 -22.79 26.77 21.65
C GLY A 87 -23.10 25.47 20.90
N ALA A 88 -22.11 24.68 20.51
CA ALA A 88 -22.35 23.37 19.92
C ALA A 88 -22.80 22.36 21.01
N ASN A 89 -24.08 21.94 20.93
CA ASN A 89 -24.75 21.18 22.00
C ASN A 89 -25.07 19.73 21.60
N HIS A 90 -24.51 19.22 20.49
CA HIS A 90 -24.75 17.83 20.12
C HIS A 90 -24.29 16.87 21.21
N PRO A 91 -25.10 15.88 21.67
CA PRO A 91 -24.79 15.02 22.81
C PRO A 91 -23.42 14.35 22.75
N GLU A 92 -23.01 13.91 21.57
CA GLU A 92 -21.72 13.25 21.33
C GLU A 92 -20.53 14.22 21.53
N LEU A 93 -20.69 15.47 21.04
CA LEU A 93 -19.69 16.52 21.21
C LEU A 93 -19.56 16.95 22.67
N VAL A 94 -20.68 17.08 23.37
CA VAL A 94 -20.73 17.35 24.82
C VAL A 94 -20.04 16.21 25.60
N SER A 95 -20.33 14.96 25.24
CA SER A 95 -19.66 13.80 25.82
C SER A 95 -18.14 13.83 25.60
N LEU A 96 -17.69 14.19 24.40
CA LEU A 96 -16.28 14.32 24.06
C LEU A 96 -15.61 15.50 24.80
N SER A 97 -16.31 16.62 24.97
CA SER A 97 -15.82 17.76 25.77
C SER A 97 -15.63 17.40 27.25
N SER A 98 -16.41 16.45 27.77
CA SER A 98 -16.42 16.04 29.17
C SER A 98 -15.31 15.03 29.54
N VAL A 99 -14.54 14.49 28.58
CA VAL A 99 -13.46 13.54 28.88
C VAL A 99 -12.38 14.21 29.74
N GLY A 100 -11.73 13.42 30.61
CA GLY A 100 -10.77 13.97 31.56
C GLY A 100 -11.39 14.99 32.50
N THR A 101 -12.69 14.86 32.83
CA THR A 101 -13.44 15.79 33.70
C THR A 101 -13.34 17.23 33.17
N PHE A 102 -13.81 17.42 31.90
CA PHE A 102 -13.73 18.68 31.15
C PHE A 102 -12.29 19.23 31.05
N GLY A 103 -11.30 18.31 30.93
CA GLY A 103 -9.90 18.66 30.78
C GLY A 103 -9.16 18.92 32.09
N ALA A 104 -9.82 18.88 33.26
CA ALA A 104 -9.17 19.03 34.57
C ALA A 104 -8.18 17.89 34.87
N ASN A 105 -8.39 16.71 34.28
CA ASN A 105 -7.53 15.52 34.38
C ASN A 105 -7.02 15.08 33.00
N PRO A 106 -6.05 15.78 32.41
CA PRO A 106 -5.61 15.52 31.02
C PRO A 106 -5.13 14.09 30.77
N SER A 107 -4.49 13.45 31.77
CA SER A 107 -4.01 12.07 31.71
C SER A 107 -5.13 11.03 31.50
N ASN A 108 -6.36 11.36 31.86
CA ASN A 108 -7.51 10.47 31.71
C ASN A 108 -8.21 10.60 30.35
N CYS A 109 -7.94 11.65 29.57
CA CYS A 109 -8.64 11.90 28.31
C CYS A 109 -8.59 10.69 27.36
N HIS A 110 -7.42 10.05 27.22
CA HIS A 110 -7.26 8.88 26.37
C HIS A 110 -8.14 7.70 26.82
N ARG A 111 -8.08 7.36 28.10
CA ARG A 111 -8.89 6.29 28.69
C ARG A 111 -10.39 6.56 28.53
N ASP A 112 -10.80 7.80 28.81
CA ASP A 112 -12.21 8.18 28.77
C ASP A 112 -12.76 8.18 27.33
N ILE A 113 -11.94 8.51 26.31
CA ILE A 113 -12.30 8.37 24.90
C ILE A 113 -12.52 6.88 24.57
N LEU A 114 -11.60 6.00 24.96
CA LEU A 114 -11.74 4.57 24.73
C LEU A 114 -13.06 4.02 25.33
N VAL A 115 -13.30 4.32 26.60
CA VAL A 115 -14.49 3.82 27.31
C VAL A 115 -15.80 4.36 26.73
N LYS A 116 -15.83 5.66 26.35
CA LYS A 116 -17.08 6.30 25.91
C LYS A 116 -17.41 6.07 24.44
N PHE A 117 -16.38 5.93 23.59
CA PHE A 117 -16.55 5.96 22.13
C PHE A 117 -16.11 4.70 21.40
N CYS A 118 -15.23 3.86 22.00
CA CYS A 118 -14.82 2.61 21.38
C CYS A 118 -15.67 1.40 21.85
N GLY A 119 -16.26 1.44 23.07
CA GLY A 119 -17.14 0.38 23.55
C GLY A 119 -16.54 -1.03 23.46
N ASP A 120 -17.38 -2.01 23.17
CA ASP A 120 -16.95 -3.38 22.90
C ASP A 120 -16.45 -3.48 21.45
N ILE A 121 -15.14 -3.70 21.29
CA ILE A 121 -14.52 -3.83 19.97
C ILE A 121 -14.77 -5.24 19.44
N THR A 122 -15.54 -5.33 18.36
CA THR A 122 -15.90 -6.61 17.72
C THR A 122 -14.94 -7.06 16.63
N ILE A 123 -14.01 -6.17 16.22
CA ILE A 123 -12.96 -6.49 15.25
C ILE A 123 -11.95 -7.47 15.85
N ALA A 124 -11.43 -8.39 15.02
CA ALA A 124 -10.45 -9.37 15.43
C ALA A 124 -9.31 -8.77 16.27
N ASP A 125 -8.95 -9.48 17.33
CA ASP A 125 -7.77 -9.17 18.14
C ASP A 125 -6.50 -9.37 17.30
N SER A 126 -5.45 -8.61 17.62
CA SER A 126 -4.10 -8.95 17.18
C SER A 126 -3.69 -10.32 17.74
N PHE A 127 -2.87 -11.01 16.97
CA PHE A 127 -2.29 -12.30 17.33
C PHE A 127 -0.81 -12.10 17.64
N SER A 128 -0.36 -12.55 18.79
CA SER A 128 1.03 -12.38 19.23
C SER A 128 1.86 -13.56 18.75
N VAL A 129 2.93 -13.25 18.02
CA VAL A 129 3.92 -14.21 17.51
C VAL A 129 5.25 -13.94 18.18
N SER A 130 5.86 -14.98 18.80
CA SER A 130 7.22 -14.88 19.31
C SER A 130 8.19 -14.94 18.14
N VAL A 131 9.06 -13.94 18.05
CA VAL A 131 10.01 -13.78 16.94
C VAL A 131 11.37 -13.29 17.44
N PRO A 132 12.47 -13.70 16.80
CA PRO A 132 13.78 -13.13 17.08
C PRO A 132 13.81 -11.65 16.68
N CYS A 133 14.11 -10.77 17.62
CA CYS A 133 14.23 -9.34 17.45
C CYS A 133 15.62 -8.84 17.78
N VAL A 134 16.12 -7.90 16.98
CA VAL A 134 17.37 -7.20 17.24
C VAL A 134 17.07 -6.01 18.16
N ASP A 135 17.76 -5.90 19.30
CA ASP A 135 17.77 -4.68 20.09
C ASP A 135 18.73 -3.66 19.43
N PRO A 136 18.21 -2.51 18.94
CA PRO A 136 19.04 -1.55 18.20
C PRO A 136 20.17 -0.92 19.01
N LYS A 137 20.08 -0.97 20.35
CA LYS A 137 21.10 -0.39 21.25
C LYS A 137 22.24 -1.36 21.56
N THR A 138 21.91 -2.64 21.70
CA THR A 138 22.86 -3.67 22.13
C THR A 138 23.27 -4.60 21.00
N SER A 139 22.57 -4.56 19.87
CA SER A 139 22.70 -5.50 18.74
C SER A 139 22.49 -6.97 19.13
N LYS A 140 21.90 -7.23 20.30
CA LYS A 140 21.56 -8.58 20.72
C LYS A 140 20.24 -9.01 20.10
N VAL A 141 20.15 -10.28 19.77
CA VAL A 141 18.92 -10.91 19.32
C VAL A 141 18.24 -11.55 20.53
N GLU A 142 17.00 -11.18 20.78
CA GLU A 142 16.18 -11.70 21.86
C GLU A 142 14.80 -12.09 21.30
N GLU A 143 14.17 -13.11 21.87
CA GLU A 143 12.78 -13.45 21.52
C GLU A 143 11.83 -12.39 22.10
N GLU A 144 11.03 -11.80 21.25
CA GLU A 144 10.03 -10.78 21.61
C GLU A 144 8.70 -11.10 20.95
N ASP A 145 7.62 -10.81 21.66
CA ASP A 145 6.27 -10.94 21.12
C ASP A 145 5.95 -9.78 20.17
N MET A 146 5.54 -10.10 18.97
CA MET A 146 5.06 -9.16 17.96
C MET A 146 3.60 -9.41 17.63
N ASP A 147 2.81 -8.35 17.57
CA ASP A 147 1.39 -8.42 17.27
C ASP A 147 1.14 -8.26 15.78
N ILE A 148 0.44 -9.22 15.20
CA ILE A 148 -0.01 -9.23 13.81
C ILE A 148 -1.53 -9.40 13.73
N PHE A 149 -2.13 -8.99 12.63
CA PHE A 149 -3.52 -9.30 12.31
C PHE A 149 -3.56 -10.44 11.30
N LEU A 150 -4.13 -11.55 11.70
CA LEU A 150 -4.29 -12.70 10.82
C LEU A 150 -5.41 -12.44 9.82
N PRO A 151 -5.12 -12.46 8.49
CA PRO A 151 -6.10 -12.13 7.45
C PRO A 151 -7.42 -12.91 7.56
N HIS A 152 -7.41 -14.22 7.85
CA HIS A 152 -8.63 -14.99 7.96
C HIS A 152 -9.51 -14.58 9.16
N LEU A 153 -8.90 -14.19 10.30
CA LEU A 153 -9.66 -13.69 11.44
C LEU A 153 -10.25 -12.30 11.18
N MET A 154 -9.48 -11.45 10.49
CA MET A 154 -9.97 -10.14 10.08
C MET A 154 -11.13 -10.26 9.10
N PHE A 155 -11.03 -11.16 8.11
CA PHE A 155 -12.08 -11.45 7.14
C PHE A 155 -13.37 -11.91 7.84
N ALA A 156 -13.27 -12.87 8.74
CA ALA A 156 -14.40 -13.37 9.50
C ALA A 156 -15.03 -12.27 10.38
N SER A 157 -14.23 -11.46 11.07
CA SER A 157 -14.75 -10.39 11.92
C SER A 157 -15.46 -9.28 11.14
N LEU A 158 -15.02 -9.00 9.90
CA LEU A 158 -15.66 -8.02 9.02
C LEU A 158 -17.00 -8.52 8.47
N ALA A 159 -17.19 -9.83 8.34
CA ALA A 159 -18.46 -10.44 7.94
C ALA A 159 -19.61 -10.01 8.84
N ASP A 160 -19.34 -9.85 10.14
CA ASP A 160 -20.33 -9.46 11.14
C ASP A 160 -20.65 -7.95 11.15
N HIS A 161 -19.87 -7.14 10.44
CA HIS A 161 -19.94 -5.67 10.50
C HIS A 161 -20.77 -4.99 9.41
N GLY A 162 -21.38 -5.72 8.50
CA GLY A 162 -22.18 -5.12 7.41
C GLY A 162 -21.35 -4.33 6.36
N GLN A 163 -20.08 -4.06 6.62
CA GLN A 163 -19.15 -3.39 5.70
C GLN A 163 -18.41 -4.37 4.78
N PHE A 164 -18.66 -5.66 4.94
CA PHE A 164 -17.98 -6.72 4.21
C PHE A 164 -18.09 -6.55 2.70
N ASN A 165 -19.32 -6.35 2.20
CA ASN A 165 -19.58 -6.26 0.76
C ASN A 165 -18.78 -5.11 0.11
N ASP A 166 -18.72 -3.98 0.78
CA ASP A 166 -18.04 -2.78 0.26
C ASP A 166 -16.52 -2.87 0.40
N THR A 167 -16.03 -3.43 1.52
CA THR A 167 -14.59 -3.62 1.76
C THR A 167 -13.98 -4.59 0.77
N PHE A 168 -14.73 -5.63 0.39
CA PHE A 168 -14.24 -6.67 -0.50
C PHE A 168 -14.76 -6.58 -1.94
N GLY A 169 -15.63 -5.61 -2.26
CA GLY A 169 -16.15 -5.40 -3.61
C GLY A 169 -16.99 -6.56 -4.13
N ILE A 170 -17.77 -7.20 -3.24
CA ILE A 170 -18.48 -8.46 -3.50
C ILE A 170 -19.39 -8.38 -4.74
N SER A 171 -20.03 -7.23 -4.98
CA SER A 171 -20.90 -7.04 -6.14
C SER A 171 -20.20 -7.13 -7.50
N LYS A 172 -18.88 -7.08 -7.53
CA LYS A 172 -18.06 -7.09 -8.76
C LYS A 172 -17.37 -8.43 -9.01
N LEU A 173 -17.52 -9.44 -8.13
CA LEU A 173 -16.77 -10.69 -8.21
C LEU A 173 -17.01 -11.43 -9.53
N GLY A 174 -18.26 -11.71 -9.87
CA GLY A 174 -18.60 -12.45 -11.08
C GLY A 174 -18.12 -11.75 -12.35
N GLU A 175 -18.32 -10.43 -12.45
CA GLU A 175 -17.86 -9.63 -13.59
C GLU A 175 -16.33 -9.65 -13.71
N PHE A 176 -15.62 -9.48 -12.61
CA PHE A 176 -14.15 -9.53 -12.60
C PHE A 176 -13.61 -10.89 -13.09
N TRP A 177 -14.10 -11.99 -12.50
CA TRP A 177 -13.59 -13.30 -12.86
C TRP A 177 -13.96 -13.71 -14.29
N GLN A 178 -15.15 -13.36 -14.77
CA GLN A 178 -15.54 -13.57 -16.18
C GLN A 178 -14.61 -12.79 -17.13
N ALA A 179 -14.27 -11.55 -16.79
CA ALA A 179 -13.33 -10.77 -17.58
C ALA A 179 -11.93 -11.39 -17.59
N VAL A 180 -11.41 -11.84 -16.43
CA VAL A 180 -10.11 -12.52 -16.33
C VAL A 180 -10.09 -13.83 -17.14
N GLU A 181 -11.13 -14.67 -17.03
CA GLU A 181 -11.25 -15.91 -17.83
C GLU A 181 -11.27 -15.61 -19.33
N ALA A 182 -11.96 -14.55 -19.76
CA ALA A 182 -12.03 -14.15 -21.17
C ALA A 182 -10.67 -13.75 -21.75
N THR A 183 -9.72 -13.28 -20.93
CA THR A 183 -8.34 -12.98 -21.39
C THR A 183 -7.47 -14.23 -21.58
N GLY A 184 -7.92 -15.40 -21.14
CA GLY A 184 -7.11 -16.61 -21.14
C GLY A 184 -5.93 -16.55 -20.18
N ASP A 185 -6.09 -15.94 -19.02
CA ASP A 185 -5.04 -15.83 -18.00
C ASP A 185 -4.60 -17.21 -17.51
N ASP A 186 -3.35 -17.56 -17.79
CA ASP A 186 -2.77 -18.87 -17.48
C ASP A 186 -2.63 -19.12 -15.97
N ARG A 187 -2.73 -18.07 -15.14
CA ARG A 187 -2.73 -18.18 -13.68
C ARG A 187 -3.96 -18.94 -13.14
N LEU A 188 -5.05 -18.99 -13.89
CA LEU A 188 -6.25 -19.75 -13.52
C LEU A 188 -6.10 -21.26 -13.78
N VAL A 189 -5.18 -21.68 -14.64
CA VAL A 189 -5.03 -23.09 -15.01
C VAL A 189 -4.54 -23.91 -13.81
N GLY A 190 -5.40 -24.79 -13.29
CA GLY A 190 -5.09 -25.59 -12.10
C GLY A 190 -5.00 -24.80 -10.79
N HIS A 191 -5.47 -23.55 -10.77
CA HIS A 191 -5.49 -22.77 -9.55
C HIS A 191 -6.53 -23.31 -8.57
N PRO A 192 -6.21 -23.50 -7.27
CA PRO A 192 -7.13 -24.13 -6.30
C PRO A 192 -8.49 -23.45 -6.15
N CYS A 193 -8.57 -22.14 -6.42
CA CYS A 193 -9.85 -21.44 -6.35
C CYS A 193 -10.86 -21.93 -7.41
N THR A 194 -10.39 -22.43 -8.57
CA THR A 194 -11.26 -22.87 -9.67
C THR A 194 -11.83 -24.28 -9.47
N GLU A 195 -11.40 -25.01 -8.44
CA GLU A 195 -11.87 -26.37 -8.17
C GLU A 195 -13.32 -26.42 -7.66
N LYS A 196 -13.85 -25.33 -7.14
CA LYS A 196 -15.20 -25.26 -6.56
C LYS A 196 -16.21 -24.75 -7.60
N PRO A 197 -17.35 -25.42 -7.80
CA PRO A 197 -18.42 -24.87 -8.63
C PRO A 197 -18.88 -23.51 -8.14
N GLY A 198 -19.04 -22.53 -9.06
CA GLY A 198 -19.49 -21.17 -8.70
C GLY A 198 -18.46 -20.34 -7.94
N TRP A 199 -17.19 -20.69 -8.04
CA TRP A 199 -16.10 -19.99 -7.35
C TRP A 199 -16.02 -18.51 -7.73
N GLN A 200 -16.43 -18.14 -8.94
CA GLN A 200 -16.44 -16.75 -9.42
C GLN A 200 -17.28 -15.82 -8.55
N ASP A 201 -18.36 -16.34 -7.94
CA ASP A 201 -19.28 -15.54 -7.13
C ASP A 201 -18.85 -15.43 -5.65
N VAL A 202 -17.91 -16.27 -5.22
CA VAL A 202 -17.54 -16.37 -3.80
C VAL A 202 -16.05 -16.16 -3.51
N THR A 203 -15.19 -16.09 -4.52
CA THR A 203 -13.75 -15.94 -4.34
C THR A 203 -13.31 -14.49 -4.50
N VAL A 204 -12.89 -13.87 -3.42
CA VAL A 204 -12.37 -12.50 -3.42
C VAL A 204 -10.91 -12.49 -3.89
N PRO A 205 -10.58 -11.78 -5.00
CA PRO A 205 -9.18 -11.55 -5.37
C PRO A 205 -8.56 -10.52 -4.44
N VAL A 206 -7.46 -10.87 -3.77
CA VAL A 206 -6.81 -9.97 -2.81
C VAL A 206 -5.38 -9.66 -3.22
N PHE A 207 -4.93 -8.47 -2.84
CA PHE A 207 -3.53 -8.09 -2.91
C PHE A 207 -2.85 -8.26 -1.54
N ILE A 208 -1.53 -8.45 -1.55
CA ILE A 208 -0.64 -8.27 -0.41
C ILE A 208 0.36 -7.19 -0.80
N HIS A 209 0.51 -6.18 0.05
CA HIS A 209 1.44 -5.09 -0.15
C HIS A 209 2.43 -5.00 1.02
N GLY A 210 3.69 -4.74 0.72
CA GLY A 210 4.71 -4.43 1.71
C GLY A 210 5.55 -3.24 1.30
N ASP A 211 5.81 -2.34 2.26
CA ASP A 211 6.64 -1.16 2.03
C ASP A 211 7.24 -0.66 3.34
N GLY A 212 8.34 0.07 3.23
CA GLY A 212 9.03 0.73 4.32
C GLY A 212 8.87 2.24 4.28
N VAL A 213 8.49 2.85 5.41
CA VAL A 213 8.33 4.31 5.51
C VAL A 213 9.12 4.85 6.69
N GLU A 214 9.78 5.99 6.49
CA GLU A 214 10.40 6.73 7.59
C GLU A 214 9.33 7.17 8.60
N PHE A 215 9.55 6.91 9.89
CA PHE A 215 8.66 7.35 10.95
C PHE A 215 9.39 8.16 12.04
N GLN A 216 10.72 8.07 12.08
CA GLN A 216 11.61 8.86 12.93
C GLN A 216 12.86 9.24 12.14
N ASP A 217 13.63 10.25 12.60
CA ASP A 217 14.82 10.78 11.92
C ASP A 217 15.88 9.74 11.52
N ARG A 218 15.86 8.54 12.12
CA ARG A 218 16.87 7.49 11.91
C ARG A 218 16.31 6.08 11.82
N ASP A 219 14.99 5.92 11.75
CA ASP A 219 14.39 4.59 11.62
C ASP A 219 13.17 4.62 10.70
N SER A 220 12.93 3.49 10.05
CA SER A 220 11.76 3.25 9.22
C SER A 220 10.95 2.09 9.79
N ILE A 221 9.65 2.14 9.55
CA ILE A 221 8.74 1.06 9.87
C ILE A 221 8.36 0.33 8.59
N LEU A 222 8.50 -0.98 8.59
CA LEU A 222 7.97 -1.84 7.53
C LEU A 222 6.51 -2.14 7.84
N VAL A 223 5.66 -1.97 6.84
CA VAL A 223 4.21 -2.18 6.96
C VAL A 223 3.77 -3.20 5.93
N PHE A 224 3.09 -4.24 6.39
CA PHE A 224 2.42 -5.22 5.54
C PHE A 224 0.93 -5.03 5.63
N SER A 225 0.29 -4.98 4.48
CA SER A 225 -1.16 -4.83 4.35
C SER A 225 -1.72 -5.75 3.28
N TRP A 226 -3.02 -5.94 3.30
CA TRP A 226 -3.75 -6.70 2.31
C TRP A 226 -5.13 -6.08 2.09
N GLY A 227 -5.81 -6.48 1.04
CA GLY A 227 -7.16 -6.01 0.75
C GLY A 227 -7.68 -6.58 -0.56
N SER A 228 -8.91 -6.25 -0.92
CA SER A 228 -9.48 -6.65 -2.20
C SER A 228 -9.01 -5.73 -3.32
N VAL A 229 -8.62 -6.30 -4.46
CA VAL A 229 -8.32 -5.54 -5.68
C VAL A 229 -9.56 -4.85 -6.25
N LEU A 230 -10.76 -5.28 -5.83
CA LEU A 230 -12.05 -4.75 -6.28
C LEU A 230 -12.56 -3.56 -5.46
N CYS A 231 -11.90 -3.23 -4.34
CA CYS A 231 -12.31 -2.12 -3.50
C CYS A 231 -11.90 -0.77 -4.11
N SER A 232 -12.87 0.02 -4.54
CA SER A 232 -12.64 1.35 -5.13
C SER A 232 -12.60 2.49 -4.11
N ARG A 233 -12.76 2.19 -2.82
CA ARG A 233 -12.77 3.17 -1.72
C ARG A 233 -11.40 3.77 -1.42
N SER A 234 -11.32 4.62 -0.40
CA SER A 234 -10.07 5.24 0.05
C SER A 234 -9.00 4.20 0.43
N SER A 235 -7.75 4.62 0.51
CA SER A 235 -6.64 3.76 0.94
C SER A 235 -6.90 3.09 2.30
N GLN A 236 -7.55 3.78 3.21
CA GLN A 236 -7.88 3.25 4.53
C GLN A 236 -9.00 2.22 4.52
N ASP A 237 -9.93 2.33 3.58
CA ASP A 237 -11.06 1.41 3.46
C ASP A 237 -10.72 0.17 2.62
N SER A 238 -9.71 0.29 1.76
CA SER A 238 -9.27 -0.78 0.86
C SER A 238 -8.08 -1.59 1.39
N SER A 239 -7.41 -1.11 2.46
CA SER A 239 -6.22 -1.77 3.00
C SER A 239 -6.39 -2.12 4.48
N LEU A 240 -6.05 -3.34 4.83
CA LEU A 240 -6.08 -3.89 6.18
C LEU A 240 -4.65 -4.24 6.60
N MET A 241 -4.23 -3.82 7.80
CA MET A 241 -2.88 -4.11 8.30
C MET A 241 -2.75 -5.60 8.62
N ILE A 242 -1.64 -6.20 8.17
CA ILE A 242 -1.18 -7.52 8.61
C ILE A 242 -0.21 -7.34 9.77
N ALA A 243 0.86 -6.59 9.54
CA ALA A 243 1.96 -6.44 10.48
C ALA A 243 2.67 -5.10 10.28
N ASN A 244 3.38 -4.65 11.30
CA ASN A 244 4.24 -3.48 11.25
C ASN A 244 5.47 -3.70 12.14
N PHE A 245 6.66 -3.31 11.66
CA PHE A 245 7.91 -3.49 12.41
C PHE A 245 8.89 -2.35 12.18
N PRO A 246 9.57 -1.84 13.23
CA PRO A 246 10.74 -1.00 13.03
C PRO A 246 11.85 -1.80 12.34
N LYS A 247 12.38 -1.27 11.24
CA LYS A 247 13.44 -1.94 10.45
C LYS A 247 14.67 -2.23 11.30
N SER A 248 15.01 -1.34 12.22
CA SER A 248 16.11 -1.50 13.15
C SER A 248 15.99 -2.69 14.12
N CYS A 249 14.78 -3.24 14.29
CA CYS A 249 14.50 -4.35 15.20
C CYS A 249 14.37 -5.70 14.48
N THR A 250 14.56 -5.77 13.16
CA THR A 250 14.28 -6.97 12.37
C THR A 250 15.52 -7.53 11.69
N ASP A 251 15.57 -8.86 11.56
CA ASP A 251 16.45 -9.59 10.67
C ASP A 251 15.63 -10.58 9.79
N GLU A 252 16.29 -11.39 8.97
CA GLU A 252 15.61 -12.36 8.10
C GLU A 252 14.77 -13.37 8.90
N ARG A 253 15.23 -13.82 10.05
CA ARG A 253 14.53 -14.80 10.89
C ARG A 253 13.26 -14.23 11.48
N THR A 254 13.23 -12.92 11.80
CA THR A 254 12.03 -12.21 12.24
C THR A 254 10.94 -12.35 11.19
N TRP A 255 11.28 -12.10 9.93
CA TRP A 255 10.35 -12.16 8.81
C TRP A 255 9.90 -13.58 8.51
N ASP A 256 10.82 -14.54 8.48
CA ASP A 256 10.49 -15.95 8.20
C ASP A 256 9.46 -16.49 9.22
N SER A 257 9.64 -16.13 10.51
CA SER A 257 8.70 -16.52 11.58
C SER A 257 7.30 -15.92 11.37
N VAL A 258 7.22 -14.62 11.07
CA VAL A 258 5.94 -13.93 10.85
C VAL A 258 5.26 -14.42 9.57
N MET A 259 6.00 -14.51 8.47
CA MET A 259 5.44 -14.85 7.17
C MET A 259 4.89 -16.27 7.11
N LYS A 260 5.37 -17.18 7.96
CA LYS A 260 4.80 -18.52 8.15
C LYS A 260 3.35 -18.45 8.66
N TRP A 261 3.07 -17.59 9.66
CA TRP A 261 1.72 -17.38 10.18
C TRP A 261 0.82 -16.67 9.17
N VAL A 262 1.37 -15.72 8.42
CA VAL A 262 0.64 -15.00 7.37
C VAL A 262 0.26 -15.95 6.24
N ARG A 263 1.19 -16.80 5.76
CA ARG A 263 0.93 -17.83 4.76
C ARG A 263 -0.21 -18.75 5.20
N TRP A 264 -0.09 -19.33 6.38
CA TRP A 264 -1.11 -20.21 6.96
C TRP A 264 -2.50 -19.53 7.02
N SER A 265 -2.51 -18.25 7.34
CA SER A 265 -3.75 -17.48 7.39
C SER A 265 -4.37 -17.27 5.99
N PHE A 266 -3.56 -17.06 4.93
CA PHE A 266 -4.05 -16.98 3.56
C PHE A 266 -4.51 -18.35 3.03
N GLU A 267 -3.87 -19.45 3.42
CA GLU A 267 -4.36 -20.80 3.13
C GLU A 267 -5.75 -21.05 3.73
N ALA A 268 -5.98 -20.60 4.98
CA ALA A 268 -7.30 -20.65 5.62
C ALA A 268 -8.35 -19.81 4.88
N LEU A 269 -7.98 -18.61 4.42
CA LEU A 269 -8.82 -17.76 3.57
C LEU A 269 -9.22 -18.44 2.26
N GLN A 270 -8.28 -19.10 1.60
CA GLN A 270 -8.53 -19.82 0.36
C GLN A 270 -9.46 -21.04 0.58
N GLN A 271 -9.35 -21.68 1.72
CA GLN A 271 -10.26 -22.77 2.12
C GLN A 271 -11.64 -22.24 2.53
N GLY A 272 -11.73 -21.00 3.03
CA GLY A 272 -12.94 -20.37 3.56
C GLY A 272 -13.38 -20.90 4.92
N LYS A 273 -12.46 -21.51 5.68
CA LYS A 273 -12.73 -22.14 6.97
C LYS A 273 -11.66 -21.81 8.01
N HIS A 274 -12.09 -21.78 9.27
CA HIS A 274 -11.15 -21.72 10.37
C HIS A 274 -10.30 -23.00 10.43
N PRO A 275 -8.97 -22.90 10.50
CA PRO A 275 -8.09 -24.07 10.54
C PRO A 275 -8.21 -24.83 11.86
N SER A 276 -7.88 -26.14 11.85
CA SER A 276 -7.90 -27.02 13.03
C SER A 276 -6.54 -27.16 13.72
N CYS A 277 -5.47 -26.65 13.10
CA CYS A 277 -4.10 -26.72 13.59
C CYS A 277 -3.37 -25.40 13.31
N ASP A 278 -2.27 -25.20 13.99
CA ASP A 278 -1.35 -24.07 13.76
C ASP A 278 -0.51 -24.26 12.47
N PRO A 279 0.36 -23.31 12.11
CA PRO A 279 1.22 -23.42 10.92
C PRO A 279 2.22 -24.58 10.95
N ASP A 280 2.46 -25.20 12.11
CA ASP A 280 3.31 -26.38 12.30
C ASP A 280 2.53 -27.69 12.22
N GLY A 281 1.21 -27.62 12.00
CA GLY A 281 0.34 -28.78 11.97
C GLY A 281 -0.02 -29.31 13.35
N VAL A 282 0.27 -28.55 14.43
CA VAL A 282 -0.08 -28.94 15.81
C VAL A 282 -1.55 -28.59 16.05
N PRO A 283 -2.40 -29.57 16.45
CA PRO A 283 -3.81 -29.31 16.75
C PRO A 283 -3.98 -28.32 17.88
N PHE A 284 -4.98 -27.44 17.78
CA PHE A 284 -5.29 -26.50 18.85
C PHE A 284 -5.78 -27.20 20.11
N SER A 285 -5.41 -26.66 21.27
CA SER A 285 -5.91 -27.14 22.56
C SER A 285 -7.44 -27.01 22.64
N PRO A 286 -8.16 -28.00 23.19
CA PRO A 286 -9.61 -27.95 23.36
C PRO A 286 -10.13 -26.71 24.11
N ASP A 287 -9.32 -26.10 24.97
CA ASP A 287 -9.67 -24.90 25.72
C ASP A 287 -9.43 -23.61 24.90
N SER A 288 -8.84 -23.72 23.71
CA SER A 288 -8.53 -22.58 22.82
C SER A 288 -9.78 -22.11 22.07
N ARG A 289 -9.91 -20.78 21.91
CA ARG A 289 -10.90 -20.18 21.00
C ARG A 289 -10.76 -20.68 19.56
N PHE A 290 -9.55 -21.01 19.13
CA PHE A 290 -9.27 -21.53 17.79
C PHE A 290 -9.83 -22.95 17.61
N TYR A 291 -9.76 -23.78 18.64
CA TYR A 291 -10.38 -25.10 18.63
C TYR A 291 -11.91 -25.00 18.51
N ALA A 292 -12.52 -24.09 19.25
CA ALA A 292 -13.97 -23.88 19.21
C ALA A 292 -14.47 -23.41 17.83
N ALA A 293 -13.66 -22.67 17.09
CA ALA A 293 -13.97 -22.19 15.74
C ALA A 293 -13.57 -23.17 14.63
N SER A 294 -12.73 -24.19 14.93
CA SER A 294 -12.14 -25.11 13.96
C SER A 294 -13.17 -25.71 12.99
N GLY A 295 -12.88 -25.67 11.70
CA GLY A 295 -13.73 -26.22 10.64
C GLY A 295 -14.97 -25.40 10.31
N SER A 296 -15.33 -24.38 11.11
CA SER A 296 -16.45 -23.49 10.80
C SER A 296 -16.10 -22.56 9.62
N LEU A 297 -17.12 -22.10 8.91
CA LEU A 297 -16.95 -21.17 7.79
C LEU A 297 -16.48 -19.80 8.30
N LEU A 298 -15.59 -19.15 7.55
CA LEU A 298 -15.17 -17.76 7.81
C LEU A 298 -16.29 -16.75 7.54
N HIS A 299 -17.20 -17.10 6.64
CA HIS A 299 -18.39 -16.30 6.30
C HIS A 299 -19.56 -17.24 6.02
N GLU A 300 -20.77 -16.92 6.50
CA GLU A 300 -21.97 -17.79 6.37
C GLU A 300 -22.32 -18.17 4.92
N LYS A 301 -22.06 -17.27 3.95
CA LYS A 301 -22.28 -17.50 2.52
C LYS A 301 -21.14 -18.25 1.83
N GLY A 302 -20.12 -18.71 2.56
CA GLY A 302 -19.00 -19.46 2.01
C GLY A 302 -18.00 -18.64 1.20
N TYR A 303 -17.94 -17.31 1.38
CA TYR A 303 -16.91 -16.49 0.74
C TYR A 303 -15.51 -16.96 1.13
N THR A 304 -14.63 -16.93 0.14
CA THR A 304 -13.20 -17.25 0.23
C THR A 304 -12.38 -16.08 -0.28
N ALA A 305 -11.07 -16.10 -0.10
CA ALA A 305 -10.20 -15.13 -0.76
C ALA A 305 -8.93 -15.83 -1.28
N THR A 306 -8.43 -15.36 -2.41
CA THR A 306 -7.17 -15.85 -2.98
C THR A 306 -6.22 -14.71 -3.27
N VAL A 307 -4.92 -14.91 -3.05
CA VAL A 307 -3.90 -13.93 -3.40
C VAL A 307 -3.81 -13.85 -4.92
N TRP A 308 -4.08 -12.65 -5.45
CA TRP A 308 -4.07 -12.38 -6.88
C TRP A 308 -2.98 -11.42 -7.31
N CYS A 309 -2.57 -10.51 -6.40
CA CYS A 309 -1.49 -9.56 -6.62
C CYS A 309 -0.54 -9.51 -5.40
N LEU A 310 0.77 -9.50 -5.67
CA LEU A 310 1.80 -9.11 -4.72
C LEU A 310 2.31 -7.74 -5.16
N GLU A 311 2.04 -6.71 -4.36
CA GLU A 311 2.30 -5.30 -4.66
C GLU A 311 3.44 -4.77 -3.80
N GLY A 312 4.19 -3.81 -4.32
CA GLY A 312 5.27 -3.15 -3.63
C GLY A 312 6.29 -2.55 -4.59
N ASP A 313 7.34 -1.96 -4.04
CA ASP A 313 8.46 -1.49 -4.84
C ASP A 313 9.49 -2.61 -5.10
N HIS A 314 10.44 -2.34 -5.97
CA HIS A 314 11.46 -3.34 -6.29
C HIS A 314 12.39 -3.66 -5.10
N GLU A 315 12.58 -2.73 -4.18
CA GLU A 315 13.37 -2.96 -2.96
C GLU A 315 12.67 -3.95 -2.03
N TYR A 316 11.35 -3.81 -1.86
CA TYR A 316 10.53 -4.79 -1.15
C TYR A 316 10.59 -6.18 -1.81
N PHE A 317 10.44 -6.24 -3.13
CA PHE A 317 10.51 -7.52 -3.85
C PHE A 317 11.86 -8.21 -3.69
N SER A 318 12.94 -7.46 -3.71
CA SER A 318 14.30 -8.04 -3.58
C SER A 318 14.65 -8.38 -2.13
N ASN A 319 14.41 -7.47 -1.20
CA ASN A 319 14.89 -7.62 0.18
C ASN A 319 13.95 -8.49 1.02
N VAL A 320 12.65 -8.44 0.79
CA VAL A 320 11.65 -9.17 1.57
C VAL A 320 11.21 -10.43 0.84
N LEU A 321 10.69 -10.32 -0.40
CA LEU A 321 10.25 -11.48 -1.15
C LEU A 321 11.41 -12.31 -1.72
N LYS A 322 12.66 -11.87 -1.54
CA LYS A 322 13.89 -12.58 -1.97
C LYS A 322 13.90 -12.85 -3.49
N LEU A 323 13.26 -11.97 -4.27
CA LEU A 323 13.31 -12.01 -5.74
C LEU A 323 14.63 -11.42 -6.26
N PRO A 324 15.03 -11.70 -7.52
CA PRO A 324 16.29 -11.20 -8.06
C PRO A 324 16.41 -9.69 -7.95
N HIS A 325 17.53 -9.22 -7.41
CA HIS A 325 17.83 -7.79 -7.30
C HIS A 325 18.18 -7.21 -8.67
N TRP A 326 17.83 -5.93 -8.90
CA TRP A 326 18.08 -5.23 -10.17
C TRP A 326 19.56 -5.20 -10.61
N SER A 327 20.50 -5.38 -9.70
CA SER A 327 21.94 -5.46 -10.01
C SER A 327 22.40 -6.83 -10.51
N CYS A 328 21.58 -7.88 -10.37
CA CYS A 328 21.90 -9.23 -10.83
C CYS A 328 21.99 -9.29 -12.36
N HIS A 329 22.71 -10.27 -12.88
CA HIS A 329 22.75 -10.52 -14.33
C HIS A 329 21.38 -10.90 -14.86
N LYS A 330 20.71 -11.82 -14.20
CA LYS A 330 19.32 -12.25 -14.43
C LYS A 330 18.45 -11.55 -13.38
N MET A 331 18.01 -10.35 -13.67
CA MET A 331 17.29 -9.54 -12.71
C MET A 331 15.76 -9.72 -12.75
N CYS A 332 15.25 -10.41 -13.80
CA CYS A 332 13.83 -10.55 -14.02
C CYS A 332 13.31 -11.87 -13.45
N TRP A 333 12.19 -11.84 -12.76
CA TRP A 333 11.50 -13.02 -12.27
C TRP A 333 10.47 -13.56 -13.26
N GLU A 334 10.11 -12.78 -14.29
CA GLU A 334 9.12 -13.16 -15.31
C GLU A 334 9.73 -13.78 -16.57
N CYS A 335 11.01 -13.51 -16.85
CA CYS A 335 11.66 -14.00 -18.06
C CYS A 335 13.14 -14.35 -17.83
N ASP A 336 13.76 -14.93 -18.83
CA ASP A 336 15.18 -15.31 -18.82
C ASP A 336 16.14 -14.22 -19.33
N ALA A 337 15.73 -12.93 -19.21
CA ALA A 337 16.60 -11.82 -19.58
C ALA A 337 17.90 -11.84 -18.81
N ASP A 338 19.02 -11.73 -19.55
CA ASP A 338 20.38 -11.77 -19.00
C ASP A 338 21.24 -10.67 -19.63
N ARG A 339 21.76 -9.76 -18.80
CA ARG A 339 22.55 -8.61 -19.28
C ARG A 339 23.90 -9.02 -19.89
N THR A 340 24.37 -10.24 -19.65
CA THR A 340 25.63 -10.76 -20.20
C THR A 340 25.46 -11.36 -21.60
N VAL A 341 24.22 -11.64 -21.99
CA VAL A 341 23.87 -12.21 -23.30
C VAL A 341 23.33 -11.09 -24.19
N PRO A 342 24.04 -10.69 -25.27
CA PRO A 342 23.66 -9.50 -26.07
C PRO A 342 22.22 -9.52 -26.61
N CYS A 343 21.71 -10.68 -27.06
CA CYS A 343 20.34 -10.79 -27.58
C CYS A 343 19.27 -10.88 -26.48
N LYS A 344 19.64 -11.18 -25.24
CA LYS A 344 18.75 -11.25 -24.06
C LYS A 344 18.92 -10.09 -23.10
N THR A 345 19.71 -9.07 -23.44
CA THR A 345 19.94 -7.94 -22.56
C THR A 345 18.67 -7.11 -22.37
N TRP A 346 18.36 -6.80 -21.12
CA TRP A 346 17.24 -5.91 -20.75
C TRP A 346 17.36 -4.49 -21.33
N LYS A 347 18.53 -4.09 -21.83
CA LYS A 347 18.73 -2.80 -22.53
C LYS A 347 18.20 -2.78 -23.96
N ASN A 348 17.84 -3.91 -24.52
CA ASN A 348 17.32 -3.97 -25.88
C ASN A 348 15.87 -3.48 -25.92
N LEU A 349 15.66 -2.24 -26.37
CA LEU A 349 14.34 -1.63 -26.50
C LEU A 349 13.71 -1.82 -27.90
N LYS A 350 14.43 -2.38 -28.87
CA LYS A 350 13.92 -2.53 -30.23
C LYS A 350 12.79 -3.54 -30.29
N PRO A 351 11.55 -3.13 -30.60
CA PRO A 351 10.43 -4.05 -30.67
C PRO A 351 10.68 -5.22 -31.63
N GLY A 352 10.32 -6.43 -31.22
CA GLY A 352 10.46 -7.64 -32.03
C GLY A 352 11.89 -8.20 -32.16
N THR A 353 12.88 -7.59 -31.48
CA THR A 353 14.27 -8.10 -31.51
C THR A 353 14.70 -8.72 -30.17
N GLN A 354 13.85 -8.62 -29.16
CA GLN A 354 14.07 -9.23 -27.85
C GLN A 354 13.99 -10.76 -27.98
N GLN A 355 14.96 -11.47 -27.38
CA GLN A 355 15.04 -12.93 -27.41
C GLN A 355 14.92 -13.57 -26.01
N TRP A 356 14.50 -12.80 -24.99
CA TRP A 356 14.15 -13.42 -23.73
C TRP A 356 12.82 -14.15 -23.82
N ILE A 357 12.72 -15.25 -23.07
CA ILE A 357 11.53 -16.11 -23.02
C ILE A 357 10.82 -15.84 -21.69
N CYS A 358 9.55 -15.44 -21.78
CA CYS A 358 8.70 -15.29 -20.59
C CYS A 358 8.30 -16.67 -20.06
N LYS A 359 8.28 -16.79 -18.73
CA LYS A 359 7.77 -17.98 -18.04
C LYS A 359 6.23 -18.00 -18.13
N ASP A 360 5.65 -19.15 -18.36
CA ASP A 360 4.23 -19.37 -18.10
C ASP A 360 3.97 -19.65 -16.61
N SER A 361 2.72 -19.73 -16.21
CA SER A 361 2.35 -19.95 -14.81
C SER A 361 2.76 -21.32 -14.30
N ALA A 362 2.73 -22.36 -15.14
CA ALA A 362 3.14 -23.70 -14.77
C ALA A 362 4.64 -23.76 -14.47
N ALA A 363 5.48 -23.14 -15.32
CA ALA A 363 6.92 -23.04 -15.08
C ALA A 363 7.23 -22.18 -13.82
N ALA A 364 6.48 -21.09 -13.60
CA ALA A 364 6.67 -20.23 -12.44
C ALA A 364 6.30 -20.92 -11.11
N LEU A 365 5.32 -21.83 -11.13
CA LEU A 365 4.96 -22.67 -9.96
C LEU A 365 5.95 -23.82 -9.74
N ALA A 366 6.42 -24.46 -10.83
CA ALA A 366 7.36 -25.59 -10.75
C ALA A 366 8.75 -25.17 -10.29
N GLU A 367 9.20 -23.96 -10.70
CA GLU A 367 10.49 -23.39 -10.35
C GLU A 367 10.30 -21.99 -9.72
N PRO A 368 9.93 -21.91 -8.43
CA PRO A 368 9.74 -20.63 -7.76
C PRO A 368 11.00 -19.77 -7.84
N SER A 369 10.83 -18.50 -8.20
CA SER A 369 11.93 -17.53 -8.27
C SER A 369 12.47 -17.15 -6.89
N SER A 370 11.81 -17.58 -5.81
CA SER A 370 12.13 -17.30 -4.42
C SER A 370 11.59 -18.40 -3.49
N ASN A 371 12.26 -18.60 -2.36
CA ASN A 371 11.82 -19.49 -1.28
C ASN A 371 10.92 -18.79 -0.23
N HIS A 372 10.47 -17.57 -0.50
CA HIS A 372 9.63 -16.83 0.43
C HIS A 372 8.30 -17.55 0.71
N GLU A 373 7.80 -17.44 1.94
CA GLU A 373 6.58 -18.14 2.39
C GLU A 373 5.35 -17.86 1.51
N PHE A 374 5.23 -16.69 0.90
CA PHE A 374 4.10 -16.37 0.02
C PHE A 374 4.04 -17.26 -1.23
N PHE A 375 5.20 -17.68 -1.77
CA PHE A 375 5.24 -18.59 -2.92
C PHE A 375 4.96 -20.07 -2.55
N LYS A 376 4.71 -20.35 -1.28
CA LYS A 376 4.23 -21.64 -0.80
C LYS A 376 2.70 -21.68 -0.65
N ILE A 377 2.00 -20.53 -0.76
CA ILE A 377 0.54 -20.48 -0.81
C ILE A 377 0.09 -21.17 -2.11
N PRO A 378 -0.85 -22.12 -2.06
CA PRO A 378 -1.30 -22.83 -3.27
C PRO A 378 -1.80 -21.87 -4.35
N GLY A 379 -1.27 -22.01 -5.57
CA GLY A 379 -1.59 -21.17 -6.72
C GLY A 379 -0.79 -19.85 -6.80
N VAL A 380 -0.02 -19.47 -5.77
CA VAL A 380 0.77 -18.24 -5.80
C VAL A 380 2.16 -18.49 -6.41
N SER A 381 2.50 -17.72 -7.43
CA SER A 381 3.79 -17.76 -8.11
C SER A 381 4.34 -16.34 -8.33
N SER A 382 5.53 -16.25 -8.93
CA SER A 382 6.11 -14.96 -9.35
C SER A 382 5.26 -14.21 -10.38
N LYS A 383 4.31 -14.87 -11.05
CA LYS A 383 3.33 -14.23 -11.93
C LYS A 383 2.30 -13.36 -11.21
N MET A 384 2.17 -13.54 -9.89
CA MET A 384 1.33 -12.67 -9.04
C MET A 384 2.06 -11.38 -8.62
N VAL A 385 3.37 -11.27 -8.86
CA VAL A 385 4.17 -10.07 -8.52
C VAL A 385 3.93 -9.02 -9.60
N VAL A 386 3.21 -7.98 -9.23
CA VAL A 386 2.83 -6.93 -10.18
C VAL A 386 3.90 -5.83 -10.20
N HIS A 387 4.43 -5.53 -11.39
CA HIS A 387 5.29 -4.36 -11.55
C HIS A 387 4.49 -3.08 -11.27
N ASP A 388 4.92 -2.33 -10.28
CA ASP A 388 4.22 -1.11 -9.87
C ASP A 388 4.37 0.01 -10.88
N LEU A 389 3.26 0.43 -11.46
CA LEU A 389 3.20 1.53 -12.43
C LEU A 389 3.75 2.84 -11.86
N LEU A 390 3.57 3.10 -10.55
CA LEU A 390 4.08 4.31 -9.89
C LEU A 390 5.61 4.35 -9.92
N HIS A 391 6.27 3.28 -9.48
CA HIS A 391 7.73 3.22 -9.41
C HIS A 391 8.39 2.95 -10.77
N VAL A 392 7.73 2.22 -11.66
CA VAL A 392 8.27 1.95 -13.01
C VAL A 392 8.22 3.20 -13.87
N LEU A 393 7.12 3.95 -13.82
CA LEU A 393 6.91 5.08 -14.74
C LEU A 393 7.14 6.44 -14.07
N PHE A 394 6.57 6.71 -12.89
CA PHE A 394 6.49 8.07 -12.33
C PHE A 394 7.61 8.42 -11.34
N THR A 395 7.86 7.60 -10.32
CA THR A 395 8.82 7.91 -9.24
C THR A 395 10.21 7.37 -9.53
N LYS A 396 11.17 8.26 -9.83
CA LYS A 396 12.51 7.85 -10.27
C LYS A 396 12.43 6.77 -11.37
N GLY A 397 11.33 6.81 -12.13
CA GLY A 397 10.97 5.89 -13.18
C GLY A 397 11.38 6.42 -14.57
N ILE A 398 10.81 5.82 -15.59
CA ILE A 398 11.06 6.17 -17.00
C ILE A 398 10.80 7.65 -17.26
N LEU A 399 9.70 8.21 -16.73
CA LEU A 399 9.38 9.63 -16.90
C LEU A 399 10.44 10.55 -16.28
N SER A 400 11.02 10.19 -15.15
CA SER A 400 12.09 11.00 -14.55
C SER A 400 13.27 11.19 -15.50
N HIS A 401 13.67 10.12 -16.19
CA HIS A 401 14.76 10.17 -17.19
C HIS A 401 14.34 10.86 -18.48
N PHE A 402 13.13 10.58 -18.95
CA PHE A 402 12.63 11.13 -20.20
C PHE A 402 12.34 12.63 -20.10
N LEU A 403 11.57 13.05 -19.08
CA LEU A 403 11.27 14.47 -18.86
C LEU A 403 12.53 15.26 -18.46
N GLY A 404 13.41 14.67 -17.62
CA GLY A 404 14.70 15.25 -17.26
C GLY A 404 15.57 15.50 -18.51
N GLY A 405 15.65 14.53 -19.42
CA GLY A 405 16.38 14.67 -20.69
C GLY A 405 15.80 15.75 -21.59
N ILE A 406 14.47 15.85 -21.70
CA ILE A 406 13.78 16.89 -22.48
C ILE A 406 14.01 18.28 -21.87
N LEU A 407 13.84 18.43 -20.56
CA LEU A 407 14.09 19.70 -19.86
C LEU A 407 15.56 20.15 -20.01
N HIS A 408 16.50 19.20 -19.86
CA HIS A 408 17.91 19.46 -20.12
C HIS A 408 18.15 19.93 -21.55
N TYR A 409 17.55 19.26 -22.54
CA TYR A 409 17.65 19.71 -23.95
C TYR A 409 17.10 21.12 -24.13
N MET A 410 15.92 21.42 -23.60
CA MET A 410 15.29 22.74 -23.74
C MET A 410 16.11 23.86 -23.09
N CYS A 411 16.87 23.55 -22.02
CA CYS A 411 17.68 24.53 -21.31
C CYS A 411 19.05 24.81 -21.97
N TRP A 412 19.71 23.77 -22.52
CA TRP A 412 21.11 23.90 -22.98
C TRP A 412 21.32 23.84 -24.48
N TYR A 413 20.32 23.38 -25.25
CA TYR A 413 20.48 23.25 -26.70
C TYR A 413 19.55 24.21 -27.46
N ASP A 414 20.02 24.69 -28.61
CA ASP A 414 19.18 25.42 -29.55
C ASP A 414 18.44 24.45 -30.49
N GLY A 415 17.53 24.99 -31.33
CA GLY A 415 16.85 24.16 -32.33
C GLY A 415 17.79 23.59 -33.40
N ALA A 416 19.09 23.93 -33.38
CA ALA A 416 20.15 23.33 -34.18
C ALA A 416 20.90 22.20 -33.44
N GLY A 417 20.56 21.92 -32.16
CA GLY A 417 21.26 20.95 -31.32
C GLY A 417 22.63 21.46 -30.85
N LYS A 418 22.91 22.75 -30.98
CA LYS A 418 24.14 23.37 -30.48
C LYS A 418 23.93 23.91 -29.08
N ARG A 419 24.98 23.83 -28.23
CA ARG A 419 24.95 24.41 -26.88
C ARG A 419 24.74 25.90 -26.91
N GLN A 420 23.86 26.42 -26.05
CA GLN A 420 23.58 27.84 -25.94
C GLN A 420 24.35 28.51 -24.80
N VAL A 421 24.57 29.82 -24.95
CA VAL A 421 25.25 30.66 -23.97
C VAL A 421 24.27 31.30 -22.96
N VAL A 422 22.94 31.22 -23.21
CA VAL A 422 21.91 31.81 -22.36
C VAL A 422 21.77 31.00 -21.06
N LYS A 423 21.51 31.68 -19.94
CA LYS A 423 21.34 31.04 -18.63
C LYS A 423 20.22 30.01 -18.67
N PRO A 424 20.48 28.74 -18.25
CA PRO A 424 19.49 27.68 -18.29
C PRO A 424 18.24 27.99 -17.46
N ASP A 425 18.39 28.68 -16.33
CA ASP A 425 17.28 29.06 -15.45
C ASP A 425 16.29 30.01 -16.11
N ASP A 426 16.75 30.98 -16.92
CA ASP A 426 15.88 31.90 -17.64
C ASP A 426 15.04 31.17 -18.70
N ARG A 427 15.62 30.17 -19.35
CA ARG A 427 14.89 29.33 -20.30
C ARG A 427 13.90 28.40 -19.63
N LEU A 428 14.31 27.82 -18.51
CA LEU A 428 13.44 26.97 -17.72
C LEU A 428 12.23 27.74 -17.17
N ALA A 429 12.43 29.00 -16.76
CA ALA A 429 11.34 29.88 -16.32
C ALA A 429 10.28 30.08 -17.42
N ILE A 430 10.69 30.26 -18.67
CA ILE A 430 9.77 30.39 -19.82
C ILE A 430 8.98 29.08 -20.03
N VAL A 431 9.64 27.92 -19.95
CA VAL A 431 9.01 26.61 -20.07
C VAL A 431 8.01 26.40 -18.95
N PHE A 432 8.41 26.73 -17.71
CA PHE A 432 7.57 26.53 -16.54
C PHE A 432 6.35 27.46 -16.52
N ALA A 433 6.48 28.70 -17.00
CA ALA A 433 5.32 29.59 -17.15
C ALA A 433 4.23 28.96 -18.05
N LYS A 434 4.63 28.35 -19.17
CA LYS A 434 3.70 27.64 -20.06
C LYS A 434 3.08 26.39 -19.42
N VAL A 435 3.85 25.65 -18.61
CA VAL A 435 3.32 24.52 -17.81
C VAL A 435 2.26 25.03 -16.84
N GLN A 436 2.50 26.16 -16.15
CA GLN A 436 1.53 26.76 -15.23
C GLN A 436 0.26 27.23 -15.94
N GLU A 437 0.38 27.81 -17.14
CA GLU A 437 -0.76 28.16 -17.99
C GLU A 437 -1.60 26.92 -18.32
N PHE A 438 -0.96 25.80 -18.70
CA PHE A 438 -1.63 24.54 -18.95
C PHE A 438 -2.37 24.03 -17.70
N TYR A 439 -1.71 24.04 -16.54
CA TYR A 439 -2.30 23.62 -15.28
C TYR A 439 -3.55 24.43 -14.92
N LYS A 440 -3.50 25.73 -15.16
CA LYS A 440 -4.64 26.63 -14.92
C LYS A 440 -5.79 26.33 -15.89
N ALA A 441 -5.50 26.18 -17.17
CA ALA A 441 -6.50 25.94 -18.22
C ALA A 441 -7.22 24.60 -18.04
N ASN A 442 -6.54 23.56 -17.52
CA ASN A 442 -7.06 22.21 -17.38
C ASN A 442 -7.48 21.84 -15.93
N ASN A 443 -7.51 22.80 -15.01
CA ASN A 443 -7.81 22.56 -13.59
C ASN A 443 -7.04 21.36 -13.00
N THR A 444 -5.76 21.22 -13.38
CA THR A 444 -4.92 20.08 -12.98
C THR A 444 -4.88 19.94 -11.46
N PRO A 445 -5.23 18.75 -10.90
CA PRO A 445 -5.43 18.59 -9.45
C PRO A 445 -4.12 18.63 -8.65
N THR A 446 -3.06 18.00 -9.15
CA THR A 446 -1.74 17.99 -8.51
C THR A 446 -0.74 18.68 -9.42
N ARG A 447 -0.12 19.75 -8.92
CA ARG A 447 0.72 20.64 -9.70
C ARG A 447 2.12 20.71 -9.13
N LEU A 448 3.11 20.66 -9.98
CA LEU A 448 4.45 21.06 -9.59
C LEU A 448 4.45 22.56 -9.28
N THR A 449 4.85 22.92 -8.07
CA THR A 449 4.80 24.33 -7.59
C THR A 449 6.01 25.14 -8.00
N ASN A 450 7.14 24.48 -8.23
CA ASN A 450 8.36 25.10 -8.75
C ASN A 450 9.10 24.10 -9.66
N LEU A 451 9.91 24.62 -10.57
CA LEU A 451 10.79 23.83 -11.40
C LEU A 451 12.14 24.53 -11.47
N ARG A 452 13.19 23.84 -11.02
CA ARG A 452 14.56 24.37 -10.96
C ARG A 452 15.51 23.43 -11.69
N VAL A 453 16.60 23.96 -12.22
CA VAL A 453 17.65 23.18 -12.88
C VAL A 453 18.17 22.06 -11.96
N SER A 454 18.37 22.35 -10.66
CA SER A 454 18.83 21.38 -9.67
C SER A 454 17.90 20.18 -9.44
N MET A 455 16.66 20.23 -9.91
CA MET A 455 15.72 19.11 -9.82
C MET A 455 15.97 18.01 -10.84
N PHE A 456 16.75 18.27 -11.89
CA PHE A 456 17.01 17.26 -12.93
C PHE A 456 18.48 17.16 -13.37
N THR A 457 19.36 18.07 -12.95
CA THR A 457 20.80 17.99 -13.23
C THR A 457 21.59 18.81 -12.21
N SER A 458 22.88 18.46 -12.03
CA SER A 458 23.79 19.27 -11.22
C SER A 458 24.10 20.59 -11.93
N ALA A 459 23.98 21.70 -11.21
CA ALA A 459 24.31 23.03 -11.76
C ALA A 459 25.80 23.14 -12.13
N ASP A 460 26.69 22.47 -11.40
CA ASP A 460 28.15 22.52 -11.58
C ASP A 460 28.66 21.60 -12.71
N LYS A 461 27.94 20.52 -13.00
CA LYS A 461 28.32 19.49 -13.97
C LYS A 461 27.17 19.04 -14.87
N PRO A 462 26.45 19.95 -15.52
CA PRO A 462 25.18 19.62 -16.18
C PRO A 462 25.29 18.61 -17.33
N HIS A 463 26.51 18.34 -17.82
CA HIS A 463 26.74 17.44 -18.95
C HIS A 463 27.41 16.11 -18.56
N ARG A 464 27.75 15.92 -17.28
CA ARG A 464 28.39 14.68 -16.77
C ARG A 464 27.40 13.74 -16.10
N ASP A 465 26.27 14.28 -15.61
CA ASP A 465 25.25 13.51 -14.94
C ASP A 465 24.13 13.14 -15.91
N HIS A 466 23.47 12.03 -15.65
CA HIS A 466 22.26 11.66 -16.37
C HIS A 466 21.10 12.55 -15.88
N PRO A 467 20.53 13.42 -16.73
CA PRO A 467 19.42 14.27 -16.33
C PRO A 467 18.25 13.42 -15.87
N THR A 468 17.86 13.58 -14.60
CA THR A 468 16.81 12.78 -13.97
C THR A 468 15.93 13.68 -13.11
N LEU A 469 14.70 13.92 -13.54
CA LEU A 469 13.77 14.81 -12.84
C LEU A 469 13.36 14.20 -11.49
N SER A 470 13.58 14.95 -10.42
CA SER A 470 13.17 14.60 -9.06
C SER A 470 11.92 15.42 -8.67
N CYS A 471 10.77 14.77 -8.66
CA CYS A 471 9.50 15.30 -8.17
C CYS A 471 8.63 14.14 -7.65
N LYS A 472 7.51 14.47 -7.01
CA LYS A 472 6.58 13.43 -6.53
C LYS A 472 5.92 12.72 -7.72
N ALA A 473 5.52 11.46 -7.52
CA ALA A 473 4.88 10.64 -8.55
C ALA A 473 3.65 11.33 -9.17
N ALA A 474 2.75 11.87 -8.34
CA ALA A 474 1.58 12.59 -8.82
C ALA A 474 1.92 13.88 -9.58
N GLU A 475 2.99 14.59 -9.17
CA GLU A 475 3.50 15.77 -9.90
C GLU A 475 4.07 15.35 -11.26
N SER A 476 4.84 14.24 -11.32
CA SER A 476 5.38 13.68 -12.57
C SER A 476 4.27 13.26 -13.53
N LYS A 477 3.25 12.56 -13.02
CA LYS A 477 2.07 12.13 -13.80
C LYS A 477 1.38 13.33 -14.48
N HIS A 478 1.12 14.39 -13.72
CA HIS A 478 0.43 15.56 -14.23
C HIS A 478 1.33 16.53 -15.02
N LEU A 479 2.65 16.46 -14.85
CA LEU A 479 3.60 17.20 -15.68
C LEU A 479 3.68 16.63 -17.11
N LEU A 480 3.48 15.33 -17.30
CA LEU A 480 3.56 14.68 -18.60
C LEU A 480 2.65 15.34 -19.65
N PRO A 481 1.32 15.45 -19.49
CA PRO A 481 0.48 16.11 -20.50
C PRO A 481 0.77 17.61 -20.63
N ALA A 482 1.17 18.29 -19.55
CA ALA A 482 1.55 19.70 -19.61
C ALA A 482 2.81 19.92 -20.46
N LEU A 483 3.86 19.13 -20.22
CA LEU A 483 5.10 19.23 -20.98
C LEU A 483 4.91 18.77 -22.43
N THR A 484 4.03 17.80 -22.67
CA THR A 484 3.61 17.38 -24.02
C THR A 484 3.04 18.57 -24.81
N SER A 485 2.12 19.31 -24.20
CA SER A 485 1.52 20.51 -24.81
C SER A 485 2.58 21.59 -25.08
N VAL A 486 3.43 21.86 -24.08
CA VAL A 486 4.52 22.88 -24.23
C VAL A 486 5.51 22.48 -25.34
N CYS A 487 5.95 21.22 -25.39
CA CYS A 487 6.87 20.75 -26.42
C CYS A 487 6.26 20.82 -27.82
N LYS A 488 4.97 20.49 -27.97
CA LYS A 488 4.26 20.68 -29.26
C LYS A 488 4.28 22.12 -29.72
N GLN A 489 4.14 23.10 -28.85
CA GLN A 489 4.17 24.52 -29.18
C GLN A 489 5.59 25.02 -29.50
N VAL A 490 6.57 24.62 -28.68
CA VAL A 490 7.94 25.17 -28.75
C VAL A 490 8.77 24.44 -29.79
N LEU A 491 8.71 23.12 -29.90
CA LEU A 491 9.58 22.33 -30.75
C LEU A 491 9.03 22.19 -32.18
N LYS A 492 7.72 22.10 -32.40
CA LYS A 492 7.13 22.06 -33.76
C LYS A 492 7.31 23.35 -34.57
N GLY A 493 7.38 24.51 -33.90
CA GLY A 493 7.54 25.80 -34.53
C GLY A 493 8.92 26.06 -35.15
N ARG A 494 9.89 25.15 -34.97
CA ARG A 494 11.31 25.34 -35.32
C ARG A 494 11.79 24.54 -36.54
N ASN A 495 10.96 24.10 -37.48
CA ASN A 495 11.35 23.12 -38.51
C ASN A 495 12.08 21.91 -37.92
N GLY A 496 11.46 21.31 -36.88
CA GLY A 496 12.02 20.44 -35.87
C GLY A 496 12.97 19.37 -36.38
N LYS A 497 14.13 19.28 -35.76
CA LYS A 497 15.09 18.23 -36.02
C LYS A 497 14.51 16.88 -35.64
N GLN A 498 15.08 15.82 -36.18
CA GLN A 498 14.55 14.47 -36.00
C GLN A 498 14.44 14.07 -34.53
N HIS A 499 15.43 14.42 -33.68
CA HIS A 499 15.39 14.16 -32.26
C HIS A 499 14.28 14.96 -31.52
N GLU A 500 13.97 16.20 -31.94
CA GLU A 500 12.85 16.98 -31.39
C GLU A 500 11.50 16.33 -31.74
N LYS A 501 11.37 15.80 -32.95
CA LYS A 501 10.18 15.01 -33.35
C LYS A 501 10.04 13.75 -32.50
N HIS A 502 11.16 13.06 -32.21
CA HIS A 502 11.15 11.89 -31.34
C HIS A 502 10.75 12.26 -29.90
N MET A 503 11.23 13.40 -29.35
CA MET A 503 10.78 13.86 -28.02
C MET A 503 9.27 14.05 -27.96
N VAL A 504 8.70 14.79 -28.94
CA VAL A 504 7.25 15.03 -28.99
C VAL A 504 6.47 13.72 -29.16
N ARG A 505 6.92 12.82 -30.04
CA ARG A 505 6.27 11.55 -30.31
C ARG A 505 6.28 10.64 -29.08
N GLY A 506 7.40 10.57 -28.35
CA GLY A 506 7.50 9.81 -27.11
C GLY A 506 6.61 10.38 -25.99
N LEU A 507 6.49 11.72 -25.90
CA LEU A 507 5.57 12.38 -24.97
C LEU A 507 4.10 12.05 -25.31
N ASP A 508 3.74 12.09 -26.61
CA ASP A 508 2.39 11.72 -27.06
C ASP A 508 2.06 10.27 -26.71
N ALA A 509 2.97 9.34 -27.04
CA ALA A 509 2.77 7.91 -26.77
C ALA A 509 2.57 7.63 -25.28
N LEU A 510 3.42 8.19 -24.41
CA LEU A 510 3.25 7.99 -22.96
C LEU A 510 2.02 8.70 -22.38
N THR A 511 1.67 9.89 -22.89
CA THR A 511 0.47 10.60 -22.45
C THR A 511 -0.78 9.79 -22.78
N GLU A 512 -0.87 9.25 -24.00
CA GLU A 512 -1.99 8.42 -24.43
C GLU A 512 -2.04 7.11 -23.64
N LEU A 513 -0.90 6.45 -23.43
CA LEU A 513 -0.86 5.19 -22.65
C LEU A 513 -1.31 5.38 -21.21
N VAL A 514 -0.87 6.46 -20.54
CA VAL A 514 -1.32 6.76 -19.17
C VAL A 514 -2.82 7.07 -19.15
N THR A 515 -3.32 7.80 -20.12
CA THR A 515 -4.75 8.09 -20.26
C THR A 515 -5.55 6.80 -20.49
N LEU A 516 -5.07 5.91 -21.36
CA LEU A 516 -5.68 4.62 -21.59
C LEU A 516 -5.82 3.81 -20.29
N PHE A 517 -4.75 3.69 -19.51
CA PHE A 517 -4.82 2.99 -18.22
C PHE A 517 -5.73 3.69 -17.19
N ASP A 518 -5.82 5.03 -17.24
CA ASP A 518 -6.70 5.78 -16.33
C ASP A 518 -8.18 5.58 -16.66
N ASP A 519 -8.52 5.44 -17.93
CA ASP A 519 -9.91 5.38 -18.42
C ASP A 519 -10.43 3.94 -18.56
N ALA A 520 -9.54 2.95 -18.76
CA ALA A 520 -9.90 1.55 -18.91
C ALA A 520 -10.33 0.90 -17.59
N ASP A 521 -11.15 -0.15 -17.69
CA ASP A 521 -11.57 -0.99 -16.58
C ASP A 521 -10.40 -1.82 -16.00
N ILE A 522 -10.72 -2.61 -14.96
CA ILE A 522 -9.76 -3.46 -14.23
C ILE A 522 -9.12 -4.53 -15.13
N VAL A 523 -9.80 -4.95 -16.17
CA VAL A 523 -9.30 -5.81 -17.26
C VAL A 523 -9.47 -5.05 -18.56
N LEU A 524 -8.39 -4.93 -19.34
CA LEU A 524 -8.44 -4.22 -20.61
C LEU A 524 -9.18 -5.05 -21.67
N THR A 525 -9.90 -4.38 -22.55
CA THR A 525 -10.37 -5.01 -23.80
C THR A 525 -9.19 -5.35 -24.70
N GLU A 526 -9.36 -6.28 -25.64
CA GLU A 526 -8.29 -6.67 -26.59
C GLU A 526 -7.79 -5.47 -27.41
N GLU A 527 -8.68 -4.52 -27.77
CA GLU A 527 -8.34 -3.31 -28.49
C GLU A 527 -7.50 -2.35 -27.65
N GLU A 528 -7.86 -2.15 -26.38
CA GLU A 528 -7.10 -1.34 -25.43
C GLU A 528 -5.72 -1.95 -25.15
N PHE A 529 -5.65 -3.26 -24.95
CA PHE A 529 -4.40 -3.98 -24.76
C PHE A 529 -3.49 -3.84 -25.98
N HIS A 530 -4.01 -4.10 -27.19
CA HIS A 530 -3.23 -3.93 -28.43
C HIS A 530 -2.76 -2.48 -28.58
N ARG A 531 -3.62 -1.49 -28.26
CA ARG A 531 -3.22 -0.08 -28.29
C ARG A 531 -2.10 0.22 -27.30
N ALA A 532 -2.15 -0.34 -26.09
CA ALA A 532 -1.09 -0.19 -25.09
C ALA A 532 0.25 -0.75 -25.59
N GLN A 533 0.25 -1.92 -26.26
CA GLN A 533 1.45 -2.48 -26.86
C GLN A 533 2.03 -1.58 -27.96
N VAL A 534 1.18 -1.08 -28.86
CA VAL A 534 1.60 -0.15 -29.94
C VAL A 534 2.23 1.11 -29.35
N LEU A 535 1.64 1.71 -28.32
CA LEU A 535 2.15 2.92 -27.67
C LEU A 535 3.48 2.68 -26.95
N ARG A 536 3.65 1.55 -26.27
CA ARG A 536 4.92 1.12 -25.69
C ARG A 536 6.00 0.97 -26.76
N ASP A 537 5.72 0.28 -27.84
CA ASP A 537 6.67 0.00 -28.91
C ASP A 537 7.06 1.26 -29.65
N GLU A 538 6.12 2.16 -29.87
CA GLU A 538 6.39 3.49 -30.39
C GLU A 538 7.32 4.28 -29.47
N PHE A 539 7.02 4.32 -28.17
CA PHE A 539 7.86 4.96 -27.17
C PHE A 539 9.28 4.35 -27.13
N PHE A 540 9.41 3.04 -27.09
CA PHE A 540 10.70 2.37 -27.10
C PHE A 540 11.51 2.69 -28.36
N THR A 541 10.87 2.68 -29.52
CA THR A 541 11.52 3.01 -30.80
C THR A 541 12.08 4.44 -30.80
N VAL A 542 11.32 5.41 -30.32
CA VAL A 542 11.78 6.81 -30.30
C VAL A 542 12.80 7.04 -29.19
N TYR A 543 12.68 6.37 -28.05
CA TYR A 543 13.63 6.49 -26.95
C TYR A 543 15.01 5.92 -27.31
N ASP A 544 15.06 4.78 -27.99
CA ASP A 544 16.30 4.19 -28.52
C ASP A 544 17.04 5.17 -29.44
N LYS A 545 16.31 5.83 -30.36
CA LYS A 545 16.86 6.87 -31.22
C LYS A 545 17.31 8.13 -30.49
N LEU A 546 16.63 8.51 -29.41
CA LEU A 546 17.05 9.60 -28.54
C LEU A 546 18.31 9.27 -27.76
N ASN A 547 18.44 8.03 -27.30
CA ASN A 547 19.64 7.53 -26.66
C ASN A 547 20.83 7.53 -27.64
N GLU A 548 20.65 7.02 -28.86
CA GLU A 548 21.66 7.08 -29.93
C GLU A 548 22.08 8.54 -30.25
N TRP A 549 21.12 9.44 -30.38
CA TRP A 549 21.41 10.88 -30.60
C TRP A 549 22.20 11.46 -29.43
N ALA A 550 21.82 11.17 -28.20
CA ALA A 550 22.50 11.69 -27.02
C ALA A 550 23.96 11.21 -26.95
N VAL A 551 24.20 9.91 -27.14
CA VAL A 551 25.56 9.36 -27.21
C VAL A 551 26.40 10.04 -28.29
N ASN A 552 25.86 10.18 -29.50
CA ASN A 552 26.55 10.83 -30.63
C ASN A 552 26.81 12.32 -30.40
N SER A 553 26.01 12.99 -29.57
CA SER A 553 26.13 14.40 -29.20
C SER A 553 27.03 14.62 -27.97
N GLY A 554 27.55 13.56 -27.35
CA GLY A 554 28.29 13.61 -26.08
C GLY A 554 27.41 14.04 -24.89
N SER A 555 26.09 13.80 -24.96
CA SER A 555 25.14 14.05 -23.89
C SER A 555 24.91 12.76 -23.07
N GLN A 556 24.67 12.91 -21.77
CA GLN A 556 24.28 11.79 -20.89
C GLN A 556 22.75 11.66 -20.75
N SER A 557 21.98 12.40 -21.57
CA SER A 557 20.51 12.33 -21.56
C SER A 557 19.99 11.01 -22.13
N PHE A 558 18.77 10.66 -21.79
CA PHE A 558 18.04 9.52 -22.34
C PHE A 558 18.75 8.16 -22.14
N HIS A 559 19.43 7.95 -21.02
CA HIS A 559 20.03 6.66 -20.73
C HIS A 559 18.97 5.59 -20.36
N ILE A 560 19.27 4.33 -20.70
CA ILE A 560 18.37 3.20 -20.49
C ILE A 560 18.67 2.57 -19.12
N VAL A 561 17.63 2.45 -18.28
CA VAL A 561 17.66 1.82 -16.96
C VAL A 561 16.79 0.56 -16.95
N GLN A 562 16.94 -0.26 -15.90
CA GLN A 562 16.24 -1.54 -15.76
C GLN A 562 14.71 -1.41 -15.80
N LYS A 563 14.19 -0.26 -15.38
CA LYS A 563 12.74 0.03 -15.38
C LYS A 563 12.09 -0.03 -16.77
N PHE A 564 12.87 0.13 -17.85
CA PHE A 564 12.36 -0.07 -19.21
C PHE A 564 11.97 -1.54 -19.47
N HIS A 565 12.75 -2.48 -18.97
CA HIS A 565 12.41 -3.90 -19.06
C HIS A 565 11.18 -4.25 -18.20
N MET A 566 11.09 -3.70 -16.99
CA MET A 566 9.91 -3.85 -16.14
C MET A 566 8.66 -3.25 -16.79
N PHE A 567 8.82 -2.12 -17.49
CA PHE A 567 7.73 -1.50 -18.24
C PHE A 567 7.25 -2.36 -19.41
N PHE A 568 8.15 -3.09 -20.05
CA PHE A 568 7.76 -4.10 -21.06
C PHE A 568 6.79 -5.10 -20.46
N HIS A 569 7.16 -5.74 -19.35
CA HIS A 569 6.30 -6.73 -18.68
C HIS A 569 5.02 -6.11 -18.11
N LEU A 570 5.10 -4.89 -17.56
CA LEU A 570 3.92 -4.19 -17.07
C LEU A 570 2.85 -4.02 -18.17
N VAL A 571 3.27 -3.66 -19.39
CA VAL A 571 2.34 -3.53 -20.52
C VAL A 571 1.88 -4.89 -21.02
N GLU A 572 2.75 -5.92 -21.08
CA GLU A 572 2.31 -7.27 -21.46
C GLU A 572 1.29 -7.85 -20.48
N ASN A 573 1.51 -7.68 -19.17
CA ASN A 573 0.61 -8.16 -18.13
C ASN A 573 -0.70 -7.34 -18.03
N SER A 574 -0.74 -6.13 -18.64
CA SER A 574 -1.97 -5.33 -18.65
C SER A 574 -3.14 -5.99 -19.38
N ARG A 575 -2.88 -7.01 -20.21
CA ARG A 575 -3.91 -7.84 -20.82
C ARG A 575 -4.84 -8.46 -19.80
N HIS A 576 -4.28 -8.91 -18.66
CA HIS A 576 -5.00 -9.67 -17.65
C HIS A 576 -5.43 -8.80 -16.45
N PHE A 577 -4.73 -7.68 -16.24
CA PHE A 577 -4.99 -6.79 -15.11
C PHE A 577 -4.42 -5.40 -15.39
N ASN A 578 -5.28 -4.38 -15.38
CA ASN A 578 -4.86 -3.01 -15.58
C ASN A 578 -3.93 -2.54 -14.45
N PRO A 579 -2.67 -2.16 -14.74
CA PRO A 579 -1.68 -1.81 -13.74
C PRO A 579 -2.08 -0.61 -12.87
N ARG A 580 -3.06 0.20 -13.30
CA ARG A 580 -3.63 1.28 -12.48
C ARG A 580 -4.28 0.77 -11.20
N PHE A 581 -4.84 -0.42 -11.18
CA PHE A 581 -5.52 -0.96 -10.00
C PHE A 581 -4.57 -1.62 -9.00
N ALA A 582 -3.31 -1.92 -9.41
CA ALA A 582 -2.24 -2.42 -8.54
C ALA A 582 -1.10 -1.41 -8.32
N TRP A 583 -1.29 -0.14 -8.67
CA TRP A 583 -0.26 0.87 -8.41
C TRP A 583 -0.20 1.29 -6.94
N CYS A 584 1.00 1.52 -6.45
CA CYS A 584 1.23 1.79 -5.03
C CYS A 584 0.74 3.15 -4.51
N PHE A 585 0.06 4.01 -5.31
CA PHE A 585 -0.45 5.30 -4.82
C PHE A 585 -1.35 5.17 -3.58
N LYS A 586 -2.29 4.21 -3.59
CA LYS A 586 -3.16 3.96 -2.43
C LYS A 586 -2.37 3.36 -1.27
N ALA A 587 -1.46 2.45 -1.59
CA ALA A 587 -0.66 1.75 -0.60
C ALA A 587 0.33 2.71 0.09
N GLU A 588 1.01 3.60 -0.64
CA GLU A 588 1.88 4.63 -0.07
C GLU A 588 1.11 5.58 0.86
N ASP A 589 -0.10 6.03 0.48
CA ASP A 589 -0.95 6.83 1.35
C ASP A 589 -1.32 6.07 2.63
N TYR A 590 -1.65 4.77 2.52
CA TYR A 590 -1.93 3.92 3.67
C TYR A 590 -0.72 3.77 4.59
N VAL A 591 0.44 3.44 4.03
CA VAL A 591 1.70 3.28 4.77
C VAL A 591 2.08 4.59 5.48
N GLY A 592 1.91 5.75 4.80
CA GLY A 592 2.09 7.07 5.40
C GLY A 592 1.16 7.33 6.61
N LYS A 593 -0.07 6.82 6.59
CA LYS A 593 -1.00 6.90 7.73
C LYS A 593 -0.57 6.00 8.89
N ILE A 594 -0.08 4.80 8.60
CA ILE A 594 0.50 3.90 9.63
C ILE A 594 1.77 4.50 10.23
N SER A 595 2.61 5.18 9.44
CA SER A 595 3.77 5.93 9.96
C SER A 595 3.36 7.00 10.98
N LYS A 596 2.33 7.81 10.69
CA LYS A 596 1.77 8.78 11.64
C LYS A 596 1.26 8.10 12.92
N LEU A 597 0.58 6.97 12.75
CA LEU A 597 0.09 6.16 13.88
C LEU A 597 1.26 5.70 14.76
N ALA A 598 2.33 5.15 14.16
CA ALA A 598 3.54 4.72 14.85
C ALA A 598 4.21 5.89 15.59
N ASN A 599 4.36 7.05 14.95
CA ASN A 599 4.87 8.25 15.58
C ASN A 599 4.07 8.65 16.83
N SER A 600 2.74 8.55 16.76
CA SER A 600 1.86 8.94 17.87
C SER A 600 2.01 8.07 19.13
N VAL A 601 2.60 6.87 19.01
CA VAL A 601 2.78 5.90 20.11
C VAL A 601 4.25 5.58 20.41
N SER A 602 5.19 6.17 19.68
CA SER A 602 6.63 5.89 19.79
C SER A 602 7.27 6.49 21.04
N ASN A 603 6.78 7.65 21.51
CA ASN A 603 7.36 8.33 22.67
C ASN A 603 7.31 7.48 23.95
N GLY A 604 8.51 7.22 24.53
CA GLY A 604 8.63 6.38 25.72
C GLY A 604 8.38 4.89 25.49
N THR A 605 8.34 4.45 24.23
CA THR A 605 8.17 3.04 23.85
C THR A 605 9.51 2.44 23.44
N LYS A 606 9.85 1.25 23.96
CA LYS A 606 10.98 0.46 23.46
C LYS A 606 10.68 0.06 22.01
N SER A 607 11.65 0.17 21.10
CA SER A 607 11.45 -0.10 19.67
C SER A 607 10.88 -1.51 19.42
N THR A 608 11.35 -2.53 20.16
CA THR A 608 10.83 -3.91 20.07
C THR A 608 9.36 -4.06 20.53
N LYS A 609 8.80 -3.09 21.26
CA LYS A 609 7.39 -3.07 21.71
C LYS A 609 6.51 -2.12 20.90
N LEU A 610 7.06 -1.46 19.89
CA LEU A 610 6.33 -0.49 19.09
C LEU A 610 5.21 -1.16 18.28
N SER A 611 5.49 -2.32 17.68
CA SER A 611 4.51 -3.10 16.91
C SER A 611 3.22 -3.37 17.69
N GLN A 612 3.33 -3.80 18.94
CA GLN A 612 2.17 -4.07 19.81
C GLN A 612 1.32 -2.82 20.03
N LYS A 613 1.96 -1.67 20.28
CA LYS A 613 1.23 -0.41 20.50
C LYS A 613 0.56 0.12 19.23
N VAL A 614 1.23 -0.02 18.10
CA VAL A 614 0.65 0.35 16.80
C VAL A 614 -0.54 -0.56 16.49
N ALA A 615 -0.42 -1.88 16.70
CA ALA A 615 -1.51 -2.84 16.49
C ALA A 615 -2.73 -2.51 17.35
N LEU A 616 -2.53 -2.25 18.64
CA LEU A 616 -3.62 -1.86 19.54
C LEU A 616 -4.32 -0.58 19.07
N LYS A 617 -3.57 0.46 18.71
CA LYS A 617 -4.13 1.72 18.26
C LYS A 617 -4.81 1.59 16.90
N TYR A 618 -4.24 0.80 15.99
CA TYR A 618 -4.85 0.47 14.72
C TYR A 618 -6.22 -0.20 14.87
N ARG A 619 -6.34 -1.15 15.80
CA ARG A 619 -7.60 -1.82 16.10
C ARG A 619 -8.68 -0.83 16.54
N HIS A 620 -8.35 0.12 17.41
CA HIS A 620 -9.27 1.19 17.81
C HIS A 620 -9.68 2.09 16.63
N MET A 621 -8.71 2.48 15.79
CA MET A 621 -8.94 3.25 14.58
C MET A 621 -9.90 2.53 13.63
N LEU A 622 -9.65 1.26 13.36
CA LEU A 622 -10.48 0.44 12.47
C LEU A 622 -11.91 0.29 13.02
N HIS A 623 -12.04 0.03 14.31
CA HIS A 623 -13.34 -0.07 14.98
C HIS A 623 -14.16 1.24 14.89
N LEU A 624 -13.54 2.39 15.19
CA LEU A 624 -14.20 3.69 15.08
C LEU A 624 -14.65 3.97 13.65
N ARG A 625 -13.81 3.68 12.67
CA ARG A 625 -14.12 3.86 11.26
C ARG A 625 -15.32 3.03 10.84
N LEU A 626 -15.31 1.73 11.12
CA LEU A 626 -16.40 0.81 10.73
C LEU A 626 -17.71 1.10 11.47
N SER A 627 -17.63 1.59 12.71
CA SER A 627 -18.83 1.93 13.50
C SER A 627 -19.50 3.22 13.07
N ARG A 628 -18.79 4.10 12.35
CA ARG A 628 -19.22 5.49 12.03
C ARG A 628 -19.41 5.77 10.54
N HIS A 629 -19.15 4.78 9.68
CA HIS A 629 -19.24 4.96 8.22
C HIS A 629 -20.66 5.24 7.69
N ASN A 630 -21.69 5.01 8.51
CA ASN A 630 -23.08 5.20 8.13
C ASN A 630 -23.57 6.68 8.14
N ILE A 631 -22.66 7.67 8.16
CA ILE A 631 -23.04 9.09 8.29
C ILE A 631 -23.05 9.81 6.93
N ASN A 632 -22.36 9.30 5.93
CA ASN A 632 -22.17 9.96 4.63
C ASN A 632 -22.81 9.22 3.44
N ASP A 633 -23.53 8.13 3.67
CA ASP A 633 -24.44 7.48 2.71
C ASP A 633 -25.90 7.88 3.07
#